data_131b31ebf7b0689e9cea99868ccdb39a
#
_entry.id   131b31ebf7b0689e9cea99868ccdb39a
#
_cell.length_a   1.000
_cell.length_b   1.000
_cell.length_c   1.000
_cell.angle_alpha   90.00
_cell.angle_beta   90.00
_cell.angle_gamma   90.00
#
_symmetry.space_group_name_H-M   'P 1'
#
loop_
_entity.id
_entity.type
_entity.pdbx_description
1 polymer ?
#
loop_
_entity_poly.entity_id
_entity_poly.type
_entity_poly.pdbx_seq_one_letter_code
_entity_poly.pdbx_strand_id
1 'polypeptide(L)'
;MRPVIAWPIAVVLAILSVTAYLNGEAVNKWVEDNSISEPNVDEGPLVGITNNENWFVVLIDFPDQNENQNCDQNRASNLIDDTALKYQNQGLMPNSTLVIDYHDTIIRTDFNMADYGHDVNGEHDVGRNGVNPHTLAQEIVEKIKQDVEWEKYDLNEDGWVDRFLILHCVKPQEDGSGSTSRIWSHFASIEEIVELPNDMHIAHYTIASQHSSSSLGTIIHEMYHQLGAADLYPVHDVTVNQVWKGVGKWDIMASGNWNGNGVWPALPSSPSIELMGGKRHLDVVLEWLPGTDCSGPV
;
A
#
# COMPACT_ATOMS: atom_id res chain seq x y z
N MET A 1 15.32 24.27 32.31
CA MET A 1 14.25 23.36 32.83
C MET A 1 14.60 22.98 34.26
N ARG A 2 13.65 23.09 35.16
CA ARG A 2 13.90 22.89 36.59
C ARG A 2 14.15 21.40 36.88
N PRO A 3 15.24 21.02 37.56
CA PRO A 3 15.60 19.63 37.84
C PRO A 3 14.61 18.87 38.73
N VAL A 4 13.65 19.57 39.30
CA VAL A 4 12.67 19.04 40.27
C VAL A 4 11.66 18.04 39.66
N ILE A 5 11.44 18.08 38.34
CA ILE A 5 10.48 17.19 37.65
C ILE A 5 11.15 15.91 37.11
N ALA A 6 12.45 15.91 36.90
CA ALA A 6 13.17 14.78 36.33
C ALA A 6 13.22 13.56 37.28
N TRP A 7 13.39 13.80 38.58
CA TRP A 7 13.47 12.74 39.59
C TRP A 7 12.17 11.91 39.75
N PRO A 8 10.99 12.54 39.88
CA PRO A 8 9.73 11.77 39.92
C PRO A 8 9.51 10.92 38.66
N ILE A 9 9.83 11.47 37.48
CA ILE A 9 9.70 10.73 36.20
C ILE A 9 10.67 9.54 36.19
N ALA A 10 11.92 9.73 36.56
CA ALA A 10 12.90 8.65 36.63
C ALA A 10 12.50 7.54 37.60
N VAL A 11 11.94 7.90 38.76
CA VAL A 11 11.42 6.92 39.73
C VAL A 11 10.23 6.15 39.16
N VAL A 12 9.28 6.83 38.52
CA VAL A 12 8.14 6.17 37.89
C VAL A 12 8.59 5.22 36.78
N LEU A 13 9.51 5.63 35.91
CA LEU A 13 10.05 4.77 34.86
C LEU A 13 10.81 3.57 35.44
N ALA A 14 11.57 3.73 36.50
CA ALA A 14 12.26 2.64 37.18
C ALA A 14 11.26 1.63 37.79
N ILE A 15 10.19 2.12 38.43
CA ILE A 15 9.12 1.27 38.98
C ILE A 15 8.42 0.51 37.85
N LEU A 16 8.07 1.18 36.74
CA LEU A 16 7.44 0.55 35.59
C LEU A 16 8.33 -0.53 34.97
N SER A 17 9.64 -0.25 34.84
CA SER A 17 10.61 -1.21 34.31
C SER A 17 10.74 -2.45 35.20
N VAL A 18 10.82 -2.27 36.52
CA VAL A 18 10.87 -3.38 37.46
C VAL A 18 9.56 -4.17 37.47
N THR A 19 8.42 -3.47 37.40
CA THR A 19 7.11 -4.13 37.36
C THR A 19 6.95 -4.93 36.06
N ALA A 20 7.37 -4.40 34.92
CA ALA A 20 7.35 -5.11 33.65
C ALA A 20 8.28 -6.33 33.65
N TYR A 21 9.47 -6.20 34.24
CA TYR A 21 10.42 -7.32 34.40
C TYR A 21 9.87 -8.44 35.30
N LEU A 22 9.25 -8.09 36.42
CA LEU A 22 8.67 -9.06 37.37
C LEU A 22 7.38 -9.73 36.84
N ASN A 23 6.73 -9.11 35.88
CA ASN A 23 5.50 -9.63 35.25
C ASN A 23 5.72 -9.92 33.76
N GLY A 24 6.90 -10.36 33.38
CA GLY A 24 7.29 -10.55 31.99
C GLY A 24 6.30 -11.39 31.18
N GLU A 25 5.78 -12.49 31.74
CA GLU A 25 4.76 -13.32 31.09
C GLU A 25 3.45 -12.54 30.82
N ALA A 26 3.00 -11.74 31.77
CA ALA A 26 1.80 -10.94 31.60
C ALA A 26 2.00 -9.78 30.63
N VAL A 27 3.20 -9.20 30.60
CA VAL A 27 3.58 -8.16 29.64
C VAL A 27 3.70 -8.74 28.24
N ASN A 28 4.34 -9.90 28.09
CA ASN A 28 4.45 -10.58 26.79
C ASN A 28 3.06 -10.96 26.27
N LYS A 29 2.22 -11.55 27.12
CA LYS A 29 0.85 -11.86 26.74
C LYS A 29 0.06 -10.60 26.35
N TRP A 30 0.21 -9.50 27.09
CA TRP A 30 -0.44 -8.24 26.74
C TRP A 30 0.08 -7.69 25.41
N VAL A 31 1.38 -7.80 25.14
CA VAL A 31 2.00 -7.43 23.86
C VAL A 31 1.46 -8.33 22.74
N GLU A 32 1.40 -9.64 22.93
CA GLU A 32 0.83 -10.58 21.97
C GLU A 32 -0.65 -10.29 21.69
N ASP A 33 -1.46 -10.05 22.75
CA ASP A 33 -2.89 -9.75 22.63
C ASP A 33 -3.17 -8.35 22.03
N ASN A 34 -2.20 -7.43 22.02
CA ASN A 34 -2.34 -6.06 21.52
C ASN A 34 -1.28 -5.69 20.46
N SER A 35 -0.36 -6.60 20.12
CA SER A 35 0.42 -6.44 18.91
C SER A 35 -0.54 -6.54 17.72
N ILE A 36 -0.33 -5.69 16.74
CA ILE A 36 -0.86 -5.92 15.40
C ILE A 36 -0.46 -7.37 15.09
N SER A 37 -1.43 -8.24 14.88
CA SER A 37 -1.17 -9.64 14.52
C SER A 37 -0.12 -9.66 13.44
N GLU A 38 0.97 -10.41 13.67
CA GLU A 38 1.83 -10.74 12.53
C GLU A 38 0.90 -11.25 11.42
N PRO A 39 1.09 -10.80 10.17
CA PRO A 39 0.26 -11.27 9.09
C PRO A 39 0.19 -12.79 9.19
N ASN A 40 -1.02 -13.30 9.18
CA ASN A 40 -1.25 -14.73 9.31
C ASN A 40 -0.40 -15.39 8.22
N VAL A 41 0.40 -16.38 8.54
CA VAL A 41 1.28 -17.07 7.57
C VAL A 41 0.46 -17.66 6.43
N ASP A 42 -0.86 -17.82 6.65
CA ASP A 42 -1.84 -18.23 5.66
C ASP A 42 -2.25 -17.11 4.67
N GLU A 43 -1.78 -15.86 4.84
CA GLU A 43 -2.13 -14.72 3.99
C GLU A 43 -1.07 -14.38 2.94
N GLY A 44 0.00 -15.15 2.86
CA GLY A 44 1.16 -14.88 2.00
C GLY A 44 2.06 -13.75 2.53
N PRO A 45 3.38 -13.89 2.45
CA PRO A 45 4.31 -12.89 2.93
C PRO A 45 4.31 -11.65 2.02
N LEU A 46 4.50 -10.46 2.60
CA LEU A 46 4.82 -9.27 1.82
C LEU A 46 6.32 -9.22 1.54
N VAL A 47 6.66 -9.01 0.28
CA VAL A 47 8.05 -8.89 -0.15
C VAL A 47 8.40 -7.42 -0.37
N GLY A 48 9.42 -6.93 0.30
CA GLY A 48 9.93 -5.57 0.11
C GLY A 48 10.46 -5.34 -1.29
N ILE A 49 10.96 -4.13 -1.57
CA ILE A 49 11.50 -3.79 -2.89
C ILE A 49 12.69 -4.68 -3.23
N THR A 50 12.73 -5.16 -4.46
CA THR A 50 13.78 -6.00 -5.02
C THR A 50 14.60 -5.27 -6.09
N ASN A 51 15.70 -5.87 -6.54
CA ASN A 51 16.48 -5.32 -7.65
C ASN A 51 15.74 -5.43 -8.99
N ASN A 52 14.83 -6.39 -9.12
CA ASN A 52 14.05 -6.62 -10.34
C ASN A 52 12.57 -6.63 -9.95
N GLU A 53 11.92 -5.48 -10.11
CA GLU A 53 10.49 -5.33 -9.87
C GLU A 53 9.70 -5.66 -11.13
N ASN A 54 8.88 -6.69 -11.04
CA ASN A 54 7.95 -7.08 -12.10
C ASN A 54 6.52 -6.98 -11.57
N TRP A 55 5.73 -6.08 -12.15
CA TRP A 55 4.35 -5.86 -11.78
C TRP A 55 3.41 -6.39 -12.84
N PHE A 56 2.41 -7.14 -12.43
CA PHE A 56 1.32 -7.55 -13.30
C PHE A 56 0.11 -6.65 -13.10
N VAL A 57 -0.43 -6.10 -14.18
CA VAL A 57 -1.55 -5.17 -14.19
C VAL A 57 -2.69 -5.75 -15.01
N VAL A 58 -3.87 -5.82 -14.42
CA VAL A 58 -5.10 -6.17 -15.12
C VAL A 58 -6.05 -4.96 -15.17
N LEU A 59 -6.58 -4.69 -16.35
CA LEU A 59 -7.60 -3.66 -16.55
C LEU A 59 -8.97 -4.28 -16.47
N ILE A 60 -9.85 -3.63 -15.72
CA ILE A 60 -11.23 -4.11 -15.57
C ILE A 60 -12.26 -3.04 -15.95
N ASP A 61 -13.43 -3.47 -16.40
CA ASP A 61 -14.61 -2.63 -16.54
C ASP A 61 -15.85 -3.29 -15.92
N PHE A 62 -16.86 -2.49 -15.64
CA PHE A 62 -18.10 -2.93 -15.01
C PHE A 62 -19.27 -2.96 -16.01
N PRO A 63 -20.27 -3.86 -15.84
CA PRO A 63 -21.37 -4.00 -16.78
C PRO A 63 -22.19 -2.73 -17.01
N ASP A 64 -22.30 -1.88 -16.00
CA ASP A 64 -23.05 -0.61 -16.07
C ASP A 64 -22.23 0.57 -16.62
N GLN A 65 -20.95 0.35 -16.93
CA GLN A 65 -20.03 1.39 -17.41
C GLN A 65 -19.82 1.28 -18.92
N ASN A 66 -20.82 1.69 -19.69
CA ASN A 66 -20.75 1.67 -21.17
C ASN A 66 -19.94 2.84 -21.77
N GLU A 67 -19.43 3.76 -20.94
CA GLU A 67 -18.88 5.02 -21.42
C GLU A 67 -17.34 5.10 -21.37
N ASN A 68 -16.67 4.06 -20.92
CA ASN A 68 -15.21 4.11 -20.74
C ASN A 68 -14.45 3.82 -22.03
N GLN A 69 -14.69 4.63 -23.03
CA GLN A 69 -14.00 4.58 -24.32
C GLN A 69 -12.49 4.80 -24.25
N ASN A 70 -11.96 5.14 -23.05
CA ASN A 70 -10.55 5.44 -22.82
C ASN A 70 -9.91 4.54 -21.74
N CYS A 71 -10.56 3.44 -21.36
CA CYS A 71 -10.00 2.48 -20.42
C CYS A 71 -9.17 1.45 -21.18
N ASP A 72 -7.97 1.81 -21.53
CA ASP A 72 -7.06 0.93 -22.26
C ASP A 72 -5.66 0.92 -21.63
N GLN A 73 -4.83 0.01 -22.11
CA GLN A 73 -3.46 -0.14 -21.67
C GLN A 73 -2.63 1.13 -21.91
N ASN A 74 -2.84 1.82 -23.03
CA ASN A 74 -2.09 3.05 -23.34
C ASN A 74 -2.39 4.13 -22.29
N ARG A 75 -3.66 4.25 -21.86
CA ARG A 75 -4.03 5.18 -20.81
C ARG A 75 -3.40 4.78 -19.48
N ALA A 76 -3.49 3.50 -19.09
CA ALA A 76 -2.89 3.00 -17.85
C ALA A 76 -1.38 3.25 -17.83
N SER A 77 -0.68 2.89 -18.90
CA SER A 77 0.75 3.09 -19.06
C SER A 77 1.14 4.57 -18.98
N ASN A 78 0.41 5.45 -19.68
CA ASN A 78 0.64 6.90 -19.63
C ASN A 78 0.36 7.49 -18.23
N LEU A 79 -0.58 6.92 -17.49
CA LEU A 79 -0.92 7.39 -16.15
C LEU A 79 0.12 6.96 -15.14
N ILE A 80 0.49 5.68 -15.11
CA ILE A 80 1.46 5.15 -14.13
C ILE A 80 2.82 5.82 -14.33
N ASP A 81 3.15 6.20 -15.59
CA ASP A 81 4.44 6.80 -15.92
C ASP A 81 5.61 5.96 -15.34
N ASP A 82 6.03 4.95 -16.08
CA ASP A 82 7.17 4.09 -15.71
C ASP A 82 8.35 4.90 -15.19
N THR A 83 8.55 6.11 -15.76
CA THR A 83 9.64 6.99 -15.34
C THR A 83 9.47 7.51 -13.94
N ALA A 84 8.24 7.92 -13.55
CA ALA A 84 7.98 8.42 -12.19
C ALA A 84 8.10 7.31 -11.15
N LEU A 85 7.48 6.16 -11.40
CA LEU A 85 7.59 4.99 -10.52
C LEU A 85 9.02 4.46 -10.48
N LYS A 86 9.69 4.38 -11.61
CA LYS A 86 11.10 4.00 -11.70
C LYS A 86 12.01 4.95 -10.93
N TYR A 87 11.77 6.26 -11.03
CA TYR A 87 12.52 7.27 -10.27
C TYR A 87 12.36 7.06 -8.76
N GLN A 88 11.13 6.80 -8.29
CA GLN A 88 10.88 6.52 -6.89
C GLN A 88 11.53 5.20 -6.46
N ASN A 89 11.39 4.13 -7.24
CA ASN A 89 12.03 2.84 -6.93
C ASN A 89 13.57 2.93 -6.90
N GLN A 90 14.19 3.72 -7.78
CA GLN A 90 15.63 3.96 -7.73
C GLN A 90 16.07 4.73 -6.48
N GLY A 91 15.18 5.54 -5.89
CA GLY A 91 15.40 6.16 -4.59
C GLY A 91 15.38 5.15 -3.44
N LEU A 92 14.56 4.10 -3.55
CA LEU A 92 14.47 3.01 -2.57
C LEU A 92 15.63 2.01 -2.73
N MET A 93 15.88 1.57 -3.95
CA MET A 93 16.89 0.58 -4.30
C MET A 93 17.67 1.04 -5.55
N PRO A 94 18.88 1.60 -5.40
CA PRO A 94 19.69 2.03 -6.54
C PRO A 94 19.98 0.86 -7.48
N ASN A 95 19.81 1.10 -8.77
CA ASN A 95 19.96 0.12 -9.86
C ASN A 95 18.82 -0.90 -9.97
N SER A 96 17.70 -0.71 -9.28
CA SER A 96 16.52 -1.55 -9.52
C SER A 96 16.01 -1.38 -10.96
N THR A 97 15.53 -2.48 -11.52
CA THR A 97 14.77 -2.48 -12.79
C THR A 97 13.29 -2.52 -12.47
N LEU A 98 12.48 -1.94 -13.33
CA LEU A 98 11.04 -1.97 -13.23
C LEU A 98 10.46 -2.44 -14.57
N VAL A 99 9.65 -3.48 -14.51
CA VAL A 99 8.84 -3.98 -15.63
C VAL A 99 7.39 -3.95 -15.20
N ILE A 100 6.51 -3.45 -16.06
CA ILE A 100 5.06 -3.44 -15.86
C ILE A 100 4.44 -4.18 -17.03
N ASP A 101 3.91 -5.36 -16.77
CA ASP A 101 3.22 -6.20 -17.73
C ASP A 101 1.71 -6.02 -17.58
N TYR A 102 1.01 -5.95 -18.69
CA TYR A 102 -0.45 -5.78 -18.73
C TYR A 102 -1.11 -7.04 -19.29
N HIS A 103 -2.23 -7.42 -18.69
CA HIS A 103 -3.10 -8.42 -19.31
C HIS A 103 -3.61 -7.91 -20.66
N ASP A 104 -3.60 -8.78 -21.68
CA ASP A 104 -3.90 -8.41 -23.08
C ASP A 104 -5.31 -7.86 -23.31
N THR A 105 -6.26 -8.24 -22.44
CA THR A 105 -7.66 -7.84 -22.57
C THR A 105 -8.18 -7.18 -21.30
N ILE A 106 -9.14 -6.27 -21.46
CA ILE A 106 -9.91 -5.71 -20.36
C ILE A 106 -10.89 -6.76 -19.87
N ILE A 107 -10.87 -7.04 -18.57
CA ILE A 107 -11.75 -8.06 -17.97
C ILE A 107 -13.05 -7.39 -17.51
N ARG A 108 -14.18 -7.90 -18.02
CA ARG A 108 -15.51 -7.49 -17.58
C ARG A 108 -15.87 -8.21 -16.29
N THR A 109 -16.25 -7.43 -15.26
CA THR A 109 -16.74 -7.96 -13.97
C THR A 109 -18.15 -8.52 -14.09
N ASP A 110 -18.52 -9.41 -13.17
CA ASP A 110 -19.85 -10.04 -13.16
C ASP A 110 -20.92 -9.11 -12.60
N PHE A 111 -20.57 -8.20 -11.70
CA PHE A 111 -21.47 -7.25 -11.05
C PHE A 111 -21.07 -5.81 -11.37
N ASN A 112 -21.97 -4.87 -11.06
CA ASN A 112 -21.73 -3.45 -11.25
C ASN A 112 -20.76 -2.91 -10.18
N MET A 113 -20.06 -1.82 -10.46
CA MET A 113 -19.20 -1.17 -9.48
C MET A 113 -19.89 -0.90 -8.15
N ALA A 114 -21.16 -0.47 -8.22
CA ALA A 114 -21.96 -0.17 -7.05
C ALA A 114 -22.31 -1.40 -6.20
N ASP A 115 -22.12 -2.60 -6.69
CA ASP A 115 -22.31 -3.82 -5.91
C ASP A 115 -21.06 -4.15 -5.08
N TYR A 116 -19.87 -3.93 -5.64
CA TYR A 116 -18.61 -4.15 -4.92
C TYR A 116 -18.30 -3.01 -3.93
N GLY A 117 -18.42 -1.74 -4.35
CA GLY A 117 -18.01 -0.57 -3.60
C GLY A 117 -19.11 0.06 -2.73
N HIS A 118 -20.11 -0.71 -2.28
CA HIS A 118 -21.20 -0.18 -1.47
C HIS A 118 -20.80 0.01 0.00
N ASP A 119 -20.93 1.24 0.51
CA ASP A 119 -20.67 1.55 1.91
C ASP A 119 -21.86 1.22 2.81
N VAL A 120 -21.59 0.78 4.03
CA VAL A 120 -22.60 0.50 5.05
C VAL A 120 -22.21 1.15 6.37
N ASN A 121 -23.06 2.00 6.90
CA ASN A 121 -22.89 2.67 8.21
C ASN A 121 -21.56 3.45 8.37
N GLY A 122 -21.00 3.96 7.26
CA GLY A 122 -19.74 4.70 7.26
C GLY A 122 -18.50 3.83 7.10
N GLU A 123 -18.66 2.53 7.00
CA GLU A 123 -17.62 1.59 6.60
C GLU A 123 -17.59 1.50 5.07
N HIS A 124 -16.39 1.67 4.49
CA HIS A 124 -16.21 1.65 3.04
C HIS A 124 -16.19 0.22 2.50
N ASP A 125 -16.64 0.08 1.25
CA ASP A 125 -16.47 -1.13 0.45
C ASP A 125 -17.01 -2.43 1.09
N VAL A 126 -18.02 -2.31 1.96
CA VAL A 126 -18.69 -3.49 2.55
C VAL A 126 -19.33 -4.35 1.48
N GLY A 127 -19.72 -3.71 0.36
CA GLY A 127 -20.36 -4.39 -0.76
C GLY A 127 -21.83 -4.71 -0.51
N ARG A 128 -22.47 -5.34 -1.50
CA ARG A 128 -23.84 -5.82 -1.43
C ARG A 128 -24.04 -7.02 -2.35
N ASN A 129 -25.16 -7.72 -2.21
CA ASN A 129 -25.44 -8.94 -3.00
C ASN A 129 -24.40 -10.07 -2.79
N GLY A 130 -23.66 -10.04 -1.69
CA GLY A 130 -22.61 -11.02 -1.37
C GLY A 130 -21.28 -10.79 -2.08
N VAL A 131 -21.08 -9.59 -2.64
CA VAL A 131 -19.80 -9.21 -3.26
C VAL A 131 -19.26 -7.92 -2.67
N ASN A 132 -17.92 -7.78 -2.67
CA ASN A 132 -17.14 -6.64 -2.23
C ASN A 132 -15.81 -6.61 -3.02
N PRO A 133 -14.87 -5.67 -2.78
CA PRO A 133 -13.60 -5.65 -3.53
C PRO A 133 -12.72 -6.89 -3.34
N HIS A 134 -12.79 -7.58 -2.19
CA HIS A 134 -12.03 -8.82 -1.97
C HIS A 134 -12.51 -9.95 -2.88
N THR A 135 -13.85 -10.11 -2.99
CA THR A 135 -14.45 -11.08 -3.93
C THR A 135 -14.25 -10.66 -5.37
N LEU A 136 -14.21 -9.36 -5.68
CA LEU A 136 -13.87 -8.86 -7.02
C LEU A 136 -12.45 -9.29 -7.42
N ALA A 137 -11.47 -9.11 -6.54
CA ALA A 137 -10.10 -9.51 -6.83
C ALA A 137 -10.01 -11.02 -7.09
N GLN A 138 -10.68 -11.84 -6.28
CA GLN A 138 -10.78 -13.27 -6.48
C GLN A 138 -11.42 -13.61 -7.83
N GLU A 139 -12.54 -12.99 -8.19
CA GLU A 139 -13.21 -13.14 -9.47
C GLU A 139 -12.27 -12.86 -10.64
N ILE A 140 -11.53 -11.77 -10.59
CA ILE A 140 -10.58 -11.37 -11.64
C ILE A 140 -9.48 -12.42 -11.80
N VAL A 141 -8.85 -12.82 -10.70
CA VAL A 141 -7.79 -13.84 -10.72
C VAL A 141 -8.33 -15.16 -11.32
N GLU A 142 -9.52 -15.62 -10.88
CA GLU A 142 -10.14 -16.83 -11.42
C GLU A 142 -10.39 -16.77 -12.93
N LYS A 143 -10.74 -15.58 -13.47
CA LYS A 143 -10.97 -15.38 -14.90
C LYS A 143 -9.70 -15.47 -15.74
N ILE A 144 -8.54 -15.07 -15.17
CA ILE A 144 -7.30 -14.93 -15.94
C ILE A 144 -6.21 -15.92 -15.56
N LYS A 145 -6.40 -16.74 -14.51
CA LYS A 145 -5.33 -17.57 -13.92
C LYS A 145 -4.65 -18.54 -14.89
N GLN A 146 -5.31 -18.91 -15.98
CA GLN A 146 -4.74 -19.82 -16.97
C GLN A 146 -3.98 -19.08 -18.09
N ASP A 147 -4.11 -17.76 -18.17
CA ASP A 147 -3.57 -16.93 -19.26
C ASP A 147 -2.28 -16.18 -18.86
N VAL A 148 -1.86 -16.30 -17.58
CA VAL A 148 -0.75 -15.54 -17.00
C VAL A 148 0.37 -16.47 -16.55
N GLU A 149 1.62 -16.08 -16.85
CA GLU A 149 2.83 -16.73 -16.33
C GLU A 149 3.16 -16.13 -14.95
N TRP A 150 2.48 -16.63 -13.91
CA TRP A 150 2.49 -16.05 -12.57
C TRP A 150 3.87 -16.06 -11.90
N GLU A 151 4.73 -17.02 -12.25
CA GLU A 151 6.09 -17.14 -11.72
C GLU A 151 6.95 -15.90 -11.99
N LYS A 152 6.60 -15.08 -12.98
CA LYS A 152 7.29 -13.82 -13.25
C LYS A 152 7.11 -12.79 -12.15
N TYR A 153 6.07 -12.91 -11.36
CA TYR A 153 5.65 -11.95 -10.35
C TYR A 153 5.85 -12.48 -8.93
N ASP A 154 6.45 -13.65 -8.78
CA ASP A 154 7.05 -14.20 -7.58
C ASP A 154 8.52 -13.78 -7.56
N LEU A 155 8.84 -12.72 -6.82
CA LEU A 155 10.15 -12.06 -6.89
C LEU A 155 11.19 -12.69 -5.97
N ASN A 156 10.76 -13.51 -5.02
CA ASN A 156 11.61 -14.20 -4.04
C ASN A 156 11.60 -15.74 -4.17
N GLU A 157 10.86 -16.27 -5.15
CA GLU A 157 10.76 -17.69 -5.47
C GLU A 157 10.15 -18.52 -4.31
N ASP A 158 9.17 -17.96 -3.59
CA ASP A 158 8.49 -18.64 -2.48
C ASP A 158 7.14 -19.26 -2.85
N GLY A 159 6.72 -19.15 -4.11
CA GLY A 159 5.47 -19.68 -4.62
C GLY A 159 4.28 -18.71 -4.49
N TRP A 160 4.52 -17.48 -4.08
CA TRP A 160 3.49 -16.44 -3.96
C TRP A 160 3.69 -15.31 -4.95
N VAL A 161 2.58 -14.81 -5.47
CA VAL A 161 2.59 -13.62 -6.33
C VAL A 161 2.76 -12.38 -5.47
N ASP A 162 3.85 -11.63 -5.70
CA ASP A 162 4.22 -10.44 -4.91
C ASP A 162 3.64 -9.13 -5.44
N ARG A 163 3.37 -9.05 -6.76
CA ARG A 163 3.03 -7.79 -7.42
C ARG A 163 1.82 -7.93 -8.35
N PHE A 164 0.66 -7.51 -7.85
CA PHE A 164 -0.58 -7.57 -8.59
C PHE A 164 -1.42 -6.30 -8.43
N LEU A 165 -1.75 -5.64 -9.55
CA LEU A 165 -2.49 -4.39 -9.60
C LEU A 165 -3.73 -4.52 -10.50
N ILE A 166 -4.90 -4.19 -9.95
CA ILE A 166 -6.16 -4.08 -10.66
C ILE A 166 -6.47 -2.60 -10.93
N LEU A 167 -6.68 -2.21 -12.17
CA LEU A 167 -7.05 -0.85 -12.53
C LEU A 167 -8.42 -0.79 -13.19
N HIS A 168 -9.28 0.08 -12.68
CA HIS A 168 -10.56 0.41 -13.30
C HIS A 168 -10.60 1.85 -13.80
N CYS A 169 -11.58 2.18 -14.67
CA CYS A 169 -11.72 3.51 -15.28
C CYS A 169 -12.77 4.38 -14.64
N VAL A 170 -13.51 3.85 -13.69
CA VAL A 170 -14.56 4.59 -13.01
C VAL A 170 -13.93 5.55 -12.01
N LYS A 171 -14.53 6.70 -11.81
CA LYS A 171 -14.12 7.65 -10.79
C LYS A 171 -14.10 6.97 -9.41
N PRO A 172 -13.01 7.02 -8.66
CA PRO A 172 -12.92 6.36 -7.37
C PRO A 172 -13.68 7.14 -6.29
N GLN A 173 -13.86 6.53 -5.11
CA GLN A 173 -14.59 7.18 -4.02
C GLN A 173 -13.78 8.31 -3.37
N GLU A 174 -12.48 8.13 -3.17
CA GLU A 174 -11.56 9.09 -2.53
C GLU A 174 -11.41 10.42 -3.29
N ASP A 175 -11.86 10.50 -4.53
CA ASP A 175 -11.86 11.75 -5.32
C ASP A 175 -12.89 12.79 -4.81
N GLY A 176 -13.49 12.54 -3.64
CA GLY A 176 -14.32 13.52 -2.95
C GLY A 176 -15.68 13.82 -3.61
N SER A 177 -16.08 13.05 -4.58
CA SER A 177 -17.35 13.24 -5.29
C SER A 177 -18.56 12.60 -4.60
N GLY A 178 -18.37 12.07 -3.39
CA GLY A 178 -19.45 11.71 -2.48
C GLY A 178 -20.31 10.51 -2.86
N SER A 179 -19.83 9.59 -3.67
CA SER A 179 -20.58 8.37 -3.94
C SER A 179 -20.16 7.25 -3.00
N THR A 180 -21.06 6.85 -2.11
CA THR A 180 -20.93 5.72 -1.20
C THR A 180 -21.17 4.37 -1.89
N SER A 181 -20.98 4.29 -3.19
CA SER A 181 -21.14 3.08 -4.00
C SER A 181 -20.05 2.99 -5.07
N ARG A 182 -18.90 3.54 -4.76
CA ARG A 182 -17.68 3.42 -5.58
C ARG A 182 -16.61 2.77 -4.76
N ILE A 183 -15.74 2.02 -5.41
CA ILE A 183 -14.59 1.42 -4.76
C ILE A 183 -13.62 2.53 -4.34
N TRP A 184 -13.18 2.50 -3.10
CA TRP A 184 -12.04 3.22 -2.59
C TRP A 184 -10.77 2.52 -3.06
N SER A 185 -9.77 3.24 -3.57
CA SER A 185 -8.48 2.64 -3.91
C SER A 185 -7.81 2.10 -2.66
N HIS A 186 -7.30 0.86 -2.71
CA HIS A 186 -6.68 0.21 -1.56
C HIS A 186 -5.80 -0.98 -1.95
N PHE A 187 -4.95 -1.37 -1.02
CA PHE A 187 -4.29 -2.67 -0.95
C PHE A 187 -4.98 -3.55 0.08
N ALA A 188 -5.24 -4.80 -0.25
CA ALA A 188 -5.88 -5.76 0.65
C ALA A 188 -5.61 -7.22 0.28
N SER A 189 -6.05 -8.14 1.16
CA SER A 189 -6.08 -9.57 0.88
C SER A 189 -7.28 -9.91 -0.02
N ILE A 190 -7.10 -10.92 -0.88
CA ILE A 190 -8.19 -11.56 -1.63
C ILE A 190 -9.10 -12.29 -0.62
N GLU A 191 -10.38 -12.49 -0.96
CA GLU A 191 -11.35 -13.14 -0.06
C GLU A 191 -10.88 -14.53 0.39
N GLU A 192 -10.42 -15.35 -0.56
CA GLU A 192 -9.79 -16.63 -0.31
C GLU A 192 -8.52 -16.74 -1.18
N ILE A 193 -7.47 -17.34 -0.64
CA ILE A 193 -6.23 -17.61 -1.38
C ILE A 193 -6.59 -18.40 -2.65
N VAL A 194 -6.16 -17.90 -3.81
CA VAL A 194 -6.39 -18.57 -5.08
C VAL A 194 -5.17 -19.41 -5.44
N GLU A 195 -5.42 -20.71 -5.66
CA GLU A 195 -4.44 -21.60 -6.26
C GLU A 195 -4.32 -21.32 -7.76
N LEU A 196 -3.09 -21.10 -8.20
CA LEU A 196 -2.73 -20.79 -9.57
C LEU A 196 -2.01 -22.00 -10.22
N PRO A 197 -1.81 -22.01 -11.54
CA PRO A 197 -0.98 -23.03 -12.18
C PRO A 197 0.43 -23.12 -11.56
N ASN A 198 1.06 -24.29 -11.69
CA ASN A 198 2.44 -24.57 -11.24
C ASN A 198 2.66 -24.42 -9.74
N ASP A 199 1.64 -24.76 -8.92
CA ASP A 199 1.67 -24.68 -7.46
C ASP A 199 1.92 -23.26 -6.92
N MET A 200 1.59 -22.23 -7.71
CA MET A 200 1.64 -20.86 -7.31
C MET A 200 0.36 -20.44 -6.54
N HIS A 201 0.47 -19.38 -5.76
CA HIS A 201 -0.63 -18.83 -4.96
C HIS A 201 -0.68 -17.32 -5.09
N ILE A 202 -1.86 -16.73 -4.93
CA ILE A 202 -2.04 -15.30 -4.79
C ILE A 202 -2.98 -15.00 -3.62
N ALA A 203 -2.55 -14.08 -2.74
CA ALA A 203 -3.28 -13.72 -1.53
C ALA A 203 -3.63 -12.24 -1.46
N HIS A 204 -2.91 -11.39 -2.18
CA HIS A 204 -3.04 -9.93 -2.09
C HIS A 204 -3.30 -9.28 -3.43
N TYR A 205 -3.91 -8.11 -3.38
CA TYR A 205 -4.12 -7.27 -4.55
C TYR A 205 -4.04 -5.79 -4.18
N THR A 206 -3.71 -4.98 -5.16
CA THR A 206 -3.97 -3.54 -5.14
C THR A 206 -5.08 -3.24 -6.13
N ILE A 207 -6.05 -2.41 -5.75
CA ILE A 207 -7.05 -1.89 -6.67
C ILE A 207 -7.03 -0.38 -6.66
N ALA A 208 -7.04 0.24 -7.85
CA ALA A 208 -7.06 1.67 -7.99
C ALA A 208 -7.75 2.11 -9.28
N SER A 209 -8.02 3.42 -9.39
CA SER A 209 -8.65 4.00 -10.56
C SER A 209 -7.63 4.64 -11.49
N GLN A 210 -7.77 4.40 -12.79
CA GLN A 210 -7.07 5.18 -13.83
C GLN A 210 -7.94 6.31 -14.42
N HIS A 211 -8.96 6.76 -13.68
CA HIS A 211 -9.96 7.71 -14.17
C HIS A 211 -9.34 9.05 -14.61
N SER A 212 -8.38 9.57 -13.89
CA SER A 212 -7.76 10.86 -14.17
C SER A 212 -6.25 10.88 -13.90
N SER A 213 -5.55 11.89 -14.39
CA SER A 213 -4.13 12.09 -14.09
C SER A 213 -3.85 12.33 -12.60
N SER A 214 -4.86 12.73 -11.83
CA SER A 214 -4.76 12.89 -10.37
C SER A 214 -4.70 11.55 -9.62
N SER A 215 -4.95 10.43 -10.29
CA SER A 215 -4.88 9.11 -9.70
C SER A 215 -3.46 8.58 -9.50
N LEU A 216 -2.45 9.15 -10.17
CA LEU A 216 -1.06 8.64 -10.14
C LEU A 216 -0.53 8.47 -8.71
N GLY A 217 -0.67 9.50 -7.88
CA GLY A 217 -0.17 9.46 -6.50
C GLY A 217 -0.86 8.40 -5.65
N THR A 218 -2.17 8.20 -5.82
CA THR A 218 -2.93 7.16 -5.13
C THR A 218 -2.49 5.77 -5.63
N ILE A 219 -2.36 5.56 -6.93
CA ILE A 219 -1.92 4.27 -7.49
C ILE A 219 -0.56 3.87 -6.90
N ILE A 220 0.43 4.77 -6.88
CA ILE A 220 1.76 4.46 -6.34
C ILE A 220 1.70 4.26 -4.81
N HIS A 221 0.86 5.01 -4.09
CA HIS A 221 0.63 4.83 -2.66
C HIS A 221 0.16 3.40 -2.37
N GLU A 222 -0.88 2.95 -3.07
CA GLU A 222 -1.42 1.60 -2.89
C GLU A 222 -0.44 0.50 -3.34
N MET A 223 0.32 0.74 -4.41
CA MET A 223 1.39 -0.18 -4.81
C MET A 223 2.45 -0.33 -3.71
N TYR A 224 2.77 0.74 -2.99
CA TYR A 224 3.78 0.67 -1.93
C TYR A 224 3.33 -0.12 -0.71
N HIS A 225 2.04 -0.26 -0.47
CA HIS A 225 1.54 -1.19 0.54
C HIS A 225 1.94 -2.64 0.24
N GLN A 226 1.98 -3.06 -1.02
CA GLN A 226 2.49 -4.40 -1.39
C GLN A 226 3.98 -4.59 -1.07
N LEU A 227 4.75 -3.50 -0.95
CA LEU A 227 6.14 -3.54 -0.52
C LEU A 227 6.29 -3.50 1.01
N GLY A 228 5.19 -3.46 1.75
CA GLY A 228 5.20 -3.41 3.21
C GLY A 228 5.17 -1.99 3.80
N ALA A 229 4.93 -0.94 3.00
CA ALA A 229 4.74 0.39 3.55
C ALA A 229 3.45 0.48 4.37
N ALA A 230 3.51 1.20 5.48
CA ALA A 230 2.35 1.50 6.32
C ALA A 230 1.88 2.93 6.10
N ASP A 231 0.58 3.17 6.31
CA ASP A 231 0.04 4.52 6.33
C ASP A 231 0.66 5.37 7.43
N LEU A 232 1.08 6.57 7.08
CA LEU A 232 1.64 7.54 8.01
C LEU A 232 0.62 8.64 8.40
N TYR A 233 -0.66 8.28 8.42
CA TYR A 233 -1.78 9.07 8.92
C TYR A 233 -2.72 8.18 9.74
N PRO A 234 -3.63 8.76 10.57
CA PRO A 234 -4.57 7.96 11.35
C PRO A 234 -5.57 7.23 10.43
N VAL A 235 -5.53 5.90 10.42
CA VAL A 235 -6.44 5.03 9.66
C VAL A 235 -7.61 4.51 10.49
N HIS A 236 -7.55 4.69 11.83
CA HIS A 236 -8.63 4.31 12.73
C HIS A 236 -9.43 5.52 13.17
N ASP A 237 -10.65 5.28 13.68
CA ASP A 237 -11.52 6.31 14.23
C ASP A 237 -10.78 7.21 15.22
N VAL A 238 -10.45 8.41 14.74
CA VAL A 238 -9.84 9.44 15.56
C VAL A 238 -10.93 10.22 16.27
N THR A 239 -10.88 10.25 17.60
CA THR A 239 -11.80 11.11 18.35
C THR A 239 -11.65 12.55 17.92
N VAL A 240 -12.76 13.31 17.93
CA VAL A 240 -12.89 14.70 17.44
C VAL A 240 -11.79 15.67 17.91
N ASN A 241 -11.04 15.32 18.95
CA ASN A 241 -9.96 16.12 19.53
C ASN A 241 -8.55 15.70 19.09
N GLN A 242 -8.40 14.76 18.18
CA GLN A 242 -7.08 14.32 17.72
C GLN A 242 -6.48 15.34 16.73
N VAL A 243 -5.38 15.96 17.13
CA VAL A 243 -4.70 17.02 16.36
C VAL A 243 -3.71 16.43 15.35
N TRP A 244 -3.26 15.18 15.57
CA TRP A 244 -2.28 14.55 14.71
C TRP A 244 -2.92 14.10 13.36
N LYS A 245 -2.34 14.57 12.29
CA LYS A 245 -2.78 14.30 10.90
C LYS A 245 -1.74 13.47 10.12
N GLY A 246 -0.90 12.74 10.80
CA GLY A 246 0.23 12.05 10.18
C GLY A 246 1.35 12.99 9.78
N VAL A 247 2.23 12.52 8.90
CA VAL A 247 3.36 13.30 8.37
C VAL A 247 2.95 14.27 7.26
N GLY A 248 1.67 14.28 6.89
CA GLY A 248 1.11 15.24 5.94
C GLY A 248 1.68 15.07 4.53
N LYS A 249 2.04 16.18 3.90
CA LYS A 249 2.49 16.22 2.49
C LYS A 249 3.94 15.79 2.27
N TRP A 250 4.64 15.35 3.32
CA TRP A 250 6.05 15.02 3.25
C TRP A 250 6.34 13.56 2.83
N ASP A 251 5.34 12.72 2.83
CA ASP A 251 5.45 11.32 2.46
C ASP A 251 4.28 10.89 1.59
N ILE A 252 4.56 10.05 0.59
CA ILE A 252 3.54 9.45 -0.28
C ILE A 252 2.59 8.56 0.52
N MET A 253 3.05 7.92 1.62
CA MET A 253 2.22 7.11 2.52
C MET A 253 1.39 7.95 3.50
N ALA A 254 1.23 9.23 3.20
CA ALA A 254 0.31 10.17 3.85
C ALA A 254 -0.29 11.10 2.78
N SER A 255 -0.74 12.30 3.12
CA SER A 255 -1.34 13.21 2.14
C SER A 255 -0.37 13.73 1.05
N GLY A 256 0.87 13.27 1.07
CA GLY A 256 1.85 13.53 0.00
C GLY A 256 1.50 12.86 -1.33
N ASN A 257 0.67 11.81 -1.34
CA ASN A 257 0.10 11.22 -2.55
C ASN A 257 -0.74 12.23 -3.35
N TRP A 258 -1.35 13.22 -2.68
CA TRP A 258 -2.16 14.28 -3.29
C TRP A 258 -1.37 15.53 -3.71
N ASN A 259 -0.04 15.54 -3.60
CA ASN A 259 0.75 16.69 -4.02
C ASN A 259 0.56 16.98 -5.52
N GLY A 260 0.48 18.27 -5.86
CA GLY A 260 0.20 18.68 -7.24
C GLY A 260 -1.12 18.11 -7.78
N ASN A 261 -2.12 17.95 -6.91
CA ASN A 261 -3.39 17.30 -7.24
C ASN A 261 -3.19 15.83 -7.71
N GLY A 262 -2.35 15.09 -7.01
CA GLY A 262 -2.06 13.68 -7.28
C GLY A 262 -1.09 13.41 -8.45
N VAL A 263 -0.68 14.46 -9.17
CA VAL A 263 0.20 14.32 -10.35
C VAL A 263 1.69 14.36 -9.98
N TRP A 264 2.02 14.98 -8.84
CA TRP A 264 3.39 15.10 -8.33
C TRP A 264 3.49 14.56 -6.90
N PRO A 265 3.29 13.24 -6.69
CA PRO A 265 3.33 12.67 -5.35
C PRO A 265 4.69 12.90 -4.69
N ALA A 266 4.68 12.99 -3.36
CA ALA A 266 5.90 13.04 -2.57
C ALA A 266 6.70 11.72 -2.74
N LEU A 267 7.99 11.78 -2.49
CA LEU A 267 8.81 10.58 -2.32
C LEU A 267 8.49 9.94 -0.95
N PRO A 268 8.72 8.64 -0.79
CA PRO A 268 8.65 7.99 0.52
C PRO A 268 9.74 8.56 1.45
N SER A 269 9.39 8.78 2.70
CA SER A 269 10.34 9.19 3.75
C SER A 269 11.12 8.00 4.31
N SER A 270 12.11 8.26 5.15
CA SER A 270 12.97 7.20 5.71
C SER A 270 12.21 6.07 6.41
N PRO A 271 11.17 6.30 7.23
CA PRO A 271 10.37 5.21 7.77
C PRO A 271 9.71 4.33 6.71
N SER A 272 9.11 4.94 5.69
CA SER A 272 8.50 4.19 4.57
C SER A 272 9.55 3.41 3.79
N ILE A 273 10.72 4.01 3.52
CA ILE A 273 11.85 3.34 2.86
C ILE A 273 12.31 2.12 3.67
N GLU A 274 12.41 2.25 4.98
CA GLU A 274 12.85 1.15 5.84
C GLU A 274 11.84 0.00 5.86
N LEU A 275 10.56 0.30 5.94
CA LEU A 275 9.49 -0.70 5.90
C LEU A 275 9.48 -1.47 4.57
N MET A 276 9.67 -0.77 3.46
CA MET A 276 9.75 -1.38 2.13
C MET A 276 11.08 -2.09 1.84
N GLY A 277 11.98 -2.23 2.84
CA GLY A 277 13.27 -2.88 2.62
C GLY A 277 14.26 -2.09 1.77
N GLY A 278 13.99 -0.81 1.54
CA GLY A 278 14.84 0.06 0.74
C GLY A 278 16.17 0.39 1.42
N LYS A 279 17.03 1.09 0.70
CA LYS A 279 18.37 1.44 1.18
C LYS A 279 18.29 2.36 2.39
N ARG A 280 18.89 1.96 3.51
CA ARG A 280 19.01 2.80 4.70
C ARG A 280 20.00 3.95 4.47
N HIS A 281 19.62 5.17 4.82
CA HIS A 281 20.51 6.34 4.78
C HIS A 281 21.45 6.43 5.98
N LEU A 282 21.55 5.39 6.80
CA LEU A 282 22.42 5.37 8.00
C LEU A 282 23.90 5.55 7.70
N ASP A 283 24.36 5.20 6.51
CA ASP A 283 25.77 5.35 6.12
C ASP A 283 26.20 6.82 5.99
N VAL A 284 25.26 7.74 5.82
CA VAL A 284 25.57 9.18 5.73
C VAL A 284 25.85 9.78 7.10
N VAL A 285 25.29 9.22 8.17
CA VAL A 285 25.44 9.74 9.55
C VAL A 285 26.72 9.22 10.20
N LEU A 286 27.25 8.08 9.79
CA LEU A 286 28.47 7.48 10.36
C LEU A 286 29.78 8.17 9.89
N GLU A 287 29.72 8.95 8.82
CA GLU A 287 30.87 9.75 8.34
C GLU A 287 30.91 11.17 8.91
N TRP A 288 29.96 11.55 9.76
CA TRP A 288 29.92 12.86 10.39
C TRP A 288 30.97 12.95 11.50
N LEU A 289 32.16 13.48 11.17
CA LEU A 289 33.19 13.77 12.15
C LEU A 289 32.86 15.09 12.87
N PRO A 290 32.86 15.12 14.23
CA PRO A 290 32.67 16.36 14.97
C PRO A 290 33.73 17.40 14.57
N GLY A 291 33.30 18.50 14.00
CA GLY A 291 34.17 19.60 13.58
C GLY A 291 34.28 19.87 12.09
N THR A 292 33.59 19.11 11.24
CA THR A 292 33.43 19.45 9.84
C THR A 292 32.27 20.43 9.64
N ASP A 293 32.60 21.62 9.15
CA ASP A 293 31.64 22.68 8.84
C ASP A 293 30.58 22.20 7.85
N CYS A 294 29.31 22.51 8.11
CA CYS A 294 28.18 22.27 7.22
C CYS A 294 28.17 23.20 5.99
N SER A 295 29.29 23.65 5.51
CA SER A 295 29.45 24.53 4.34
C SER A 295 29.65 23.70 3.05
N GLY A 296 28.76 22.74 2.76
CA GLY A 296 28.63 22.17 1.44
C GLY A 296 27.70 23.03 0.57
N PRO A 297 27.92 23.09 -0.74
CA PRO A 297 27.06 23.89 -1.61
C PRO A 297 25.62 23.36 -1.60
N VAL A 298 24.69 24.31 -1.48
CA VAL A 298 23.24 24.12 -1.59
C VAL A 298 22.88 23.76 -3.03
#